data_5455e5247e53952f00827123c4fc8b82
#
_entry.id   5455e5247e53952f00827123c4fc8b82
#
_cell.length_a   1.000
_cell.length_b   1.000
_cell.length_c   1.000
_cell.angle_alpha   90.00
_cell.angle_beta   90.00
_cell.angle_gamma   90.00
#
_symmetry.space_group_name_H-M   'P 1'
#
loop_
_entity.id
_entity.type
_entity.pdbx_description
1 polymer ?
#
loop_
_entity_poly.entity_id
_entity_poly.type
_entity_poly.pdbx_seq_one_letter_code
_entity_poly.pdbx_strand_id
1 'polypeptide(L)'
;MIVREANKFDLDKVIDLVKNFYDAVELDLKNYGDLDLEYVNKLYHHIILGAGIAIVAEKDDQLVGIILALKNANIFYPDKTVLNELLIYVEPEHRKTSACYRMLSMYQKLADKMVSNDEITTYTVTKTEHLDQIKFEKLGYRKSEEVWVAGA
;
A
#
# COMPACT_ATOMS: atom_id res chain seq x y z
N MET A 1 -11.35 -13.24 9.50
CA MET A 1 -10.58 -12.23 8.74
C MET A 1 -10.54 -12.61 7.27
N ILE A 2 -10.97 -11.72 6.41
CA ILE A 2 -11.00 -11.86 4.95
C ILE A 2 -9.96 -10.88 4.38
N VAL A 3 -9.15 -11.32 3.42
CA VAL A 3 -8.26 -10.44 2.64
C VAL A 3 -8.71 -10.52 1.19
N ARG A 4 -8.92 -9.36 0.58
CA ARG A 4 -9.48 -9.25 -0.77
C ARG A 4 -9.01 -7.96 -1.47
N GLU A 5 -9.18 -7.91 -2.78
CA GLU A 5 -9.07 -6.63 -3.48
C GLU A 5 -10.17 -5.68 -3.00
N ALA A 6 -9.81 -4.41 -2.89
CA ALA A 6 -10.75 -3.35 -2.55
C ALA A 6 -11.61 -2.97 -3.75
N ASN A 7 -12.77 -2.41 -3.49
CA ASN A 7 -13.70 -1.97 -4.51
C ASN A 7 -14.32 -0.61 -4.17
N LYS A 8 -15.15 -0.07 -5.06
CA LYS A 8 -15.74 1.27 -4.90
C LYS A 8 -16.59 1.47 -3.63
N PHE A 9 -17.14 0.39 -3.06
CA PHE A 9 -17.97 0.46 -1.86
C PHE A 9 -17.14 0.51 -0.56
N ASP A 10 -15.83 0.31 -0.66
CA ASP A 10 -14.92 0.38 0.49
C ASP A 10 -14.43 1.81 0.77
N LEU A 11 -14.73 2.78 -0.10
CA LEU A 11 -14.13 4.12 -0.09
C LEU A 11 -14.15 4.78 1.29
N ASP A 12 -15.31 4.86 1.95
CA ASP A 12 -15.43 5.56 3.24
C ASP A 12 -14.55 4.91 4.31
N LYS A 13 -14.56 3.57 4.38
CA LYS A 13 -13.73 2.80 5.31
C LYS A 13 -12.23 2.89 4.96
N VAL A 14 -11.90 2.98 3.67
CA VAL A 14 -10.52 3.19 3.20
C VAL A 14 -10.02 4.57 3.59
N ILE A 15 -10.85 5.60 3.44
CA ILE A 15 -10.50 6.97 3.88
C ILE A 15 -10.19 6.99 5.39
N ASP A 16 -10.95 6.29 6.21
CA ASP A 16 -10.68 6.20 7.65
C ASP A 16 -9.32 5.52 7.93
N LEU A 17 -9.00 4.43 7.23
CA LEU A 17 -7.68 3.79 7.35
C LEU A 17 -6.54 4.70 6.87
N VAL A 18 -6.74 5.49 5.82
CA VAL A 18 -5.74 6.45 5.34
C VAL A 18 -5.52 7.57 6.37
N LYS A 19 -6.58 8.07 7.02
CA LYS A 19 -6.47 9.03 8.13
C LYS A 19 -5.66 8.44 9.28
N ASN A 20 -5.99 7.21 9.69
CA ASN A 20 -5.29 6.53 10.78
C ASN A 20 -3.81 6.29 10.45
N PHE A 21 -3.51 5.94 9.19
CA PHE A 21 -2.14 5.86 8.70
C PHE A 21 -1.43 7.21 8.78
N TYR A 22 -2.05 8.28 8.28
CA TYR A 22 -1.50 9.64 8.30
C TYR A 22 -1.18 10.11 9.72
N ASP A 23 -2.06 9.81 10.68
CA ASP A 23 -1.85 10.15 12.08
C ASP A 23 -0.76 9.31 12.77
N ALA A 24 -0.54 8.09 12.29
CA ALA A 24 0.45 7.15 12.83
C ALA A 24 1.87 7.36 12.26
N VAL A 25 2.01 8.02 11.12
CA VAL A 25 3.33 8.27 10.51
C VAL A 25 4.00 9.42 11.23
N GLU A 26 5.18 9.19 11.80
CA GLU A 26 6.00 10.22 12.48
C GLU A 26 6.67 11.22 11.52
N LEU A 27 6.35 11.16 10.24
CA LEU A 27 6.74 12.22 9.31
C LEU A 27 5.95 13.47 9.67
N ASP A 28 6.64 14.61 9.81
CA ASP A 28 6.05 15.93 10.11
C ASP A 28 5.18 16.45 8.94
N LEU A 29 4.36 15.57 8.40
CA LEU A 29 3.42 15.88 7.31
C LEU A 29 2.37 16.91 7.75
N LYS A 30 2.12 17.01 9.05
CA LYS A 30 1.18 17.98 9.64
C LYS A 30 1.58 19.44 9.40
N ASN A 31 2.85 19.70 9.07
CA ASN A 31 3.34 21.03 8.70
C ASN A 31 2.89 21.47 7.31
N TYR A 32 2.36 20.57 6.49
CA TYR A 32 1.89 20.86 5.12
C TYR A 32 0.39 21.14 5.03
N GLY A 33 -0.33 21.05 6.15
CA GLY A 33 -1.78 21.25 6.23
C GLY A 33 -2.57 19.98 6.49
N ASP A 34 -3.87 20.11 6.37
CA ASP A 34 -4.79 18.98 6.56
C ASP A 34 -4.73 18.00 5.37
N LEU A 35 -5.04 16.74 5.65
CA LEU A 35 -5.16 15.70 4.61
C LEU A 35 -6.25 16.08 3.58
N ASP A 36 -5.87 16.16 2.31
CA ASP A 36 -6.78 16.42 1.21
C ASP A 36 -7.58 15.15 0.86
N LEU A 37 -8.78 15.06 1.42
CA LEU A 37 -9.65 13.90 1.24
C LEU A 37 -10.21 13.78 -0.19
N GLU A 38 -10.38 14.89 -0.92
CA GLU A 38 -10.80 14.85 -2.32
C GLU A 38 -9.71 14.24 -3.20
N TYR A 39 -8.46 14.61 -2.95
CA TYR A 39 -7.31 14.00 -3.63
C TYR A 39 -7.19 12.49 -3.32
N VAL A 40 -7.31 12.10 -2.05
CA VAL A 40 -7.27 10.69 -1.64
C VAL A 40 -8.37 9.88 -2.33
N ASN A 41 -9.58 10.43 -2.40
CA ASN A 41 -10.70 9.83 -3.11
C ASN A 41 -10.39 9.59 -4.60
N LYS A 42 -9.90 10.63 -5.29
CA LYS A 42 -9.52 10.53 -6.72
C LYS A 42 -8.41 9.49 -6.93
N LEU A 43 -7.39 9.50 -6.09
CA LEU A 43 -6.28 8.53 -6.15
C LEU A 43 -6.79 7.09 -5.95
N TYR A 44 -7.63 6.86 -4.95
CA TYR A 44 -8.22 5.55 -4.69
C TYR A 44 -9.01 5.03 -5.88
N HIS A 45 -9.89 5.85 -6.45
CA HIS A 45 -10.65 5.48 -7.65
C HIS A 45 -9.75 5.18 -8.84
N HIS A 46 -8.71 5.96 -9.04
CA HIS A 46 -7.73 5.73 -10.10
C HIS A 46 -7.05 4.35 -9.94
N ILE A 47 -6.66 4.00 -8.71
CA ILE A 47 -6.03 2.70 -8.39
C ILE A 47 -6.99 1.55 -8.70
N ILE A 48 -8.23 1.58 -8.17
CA ILE A 48 -9.17 0.46 -8.34
C ILE A 48 -9.70 0.32 -9.78
N LEU A 49 -9.57 1.35 -10.60
CA LEU A 49 -9.90 1.32 -12.03
C LEU A 49 -8.77 0.79 -12.92
N GLY A 50 -7.69 0.28 -12.32
CA GLY A 50 -6.63 -0.42 -13.03
C GLY A 50 -5.27 0.28 -13.05
N ALA A 51 -5.14 1.45 -12.41
CA ALA A 51 -3.85 2.14 -12.30
C ALA A 51 -2.92 1.53 -11.23
N GLY A 52 -3.40 0.56 -10.44
CA GLY A 52 -2.60 -0.05 -9.41
C GLY A 52 -3.28 -1.23 -8.73
N ILE A 53 -2.93 -1.46 -7.47
CA ILE A 53 -3.50 -2.50 -6.62
C ILE A 53 -3.99 -1.86 -5.31
N ALA A 54 -5.20 -2.20 -4.92
CA ALA A 54 -5.75 -1.88 -3.61
C ALA A 54 -6.23 -3.18 -2.94
N ILE A 55 -5.70 -3.50 -1.77
CA ILE A 55 -6.04 -4.70 -0.99
C ILE A 55 -6.49 -4.27 0.39
N VAL A 56 -7.52 -4.90 0.90
CA VAL A 56 -8.04 -4.67 2.24
C VAL A 56 -8.10 -5.97 3.05
N ALA A 57 -7.88 -5.83 4.35
CA ALA A 57 -8.16 -6.87 5.33
C ALA A 57 -9.42 -6.47 6.10
N GLU A 58 -10.39 -7.37 6.15
CA GLU A 58 -11.69 -7.18 6.78
C GLU A 58 -11.91 -8.20 7.89
N LYS A 59 -12.41 -7.72 9.03
CA LYS A 59 -12.80 -8.55 10.17
C LYS A 59 -14.06 -7.95 10.80
N ASP A 60 -15.07 -8.79 11.01
CA ASP A 60 -16.34 -8.40 11.64
C ASP A 60 -16.96 -7.14 10.99
N ASP A 61 -17.01 -7.13 9.64
CA ASP A 61 -17.49 -6.03 8.78
C ASP A 61 -16.72 -4.70 8.89
N GLN A 62 -15.55 -4.71 9.55
CA GLN A 62 -14.66 -3.57 9.63
C GLN A 62 -13.39 -3.79 8.80
N LEU A 63 -12.93 -2.76 8.09
CA LEU A 63 -11.61 -2.80 7.48
C LEU A 63 -10.56 -2.54 8.56
N VAL A 64 -9.62 -3.47 8.68
CA VAL A 64 -8.57 -3.45 9.71
C VAL A 64 -7.16 -3.33 9.11
N GLY A 65 -7.06 -3.29 7.79
CA GLY A 65 -5.78 -3.09 7.11
C GLY A 65 -5.97 -2.79 5.63
N ILE A 66 -4.95 -2.18 5.04
CA ILE A 66 -4.92 -1.75 3.65
C ILE A 66 -3.52 -1.79 3.07
N ILE A 67 -3.43 -2.14 1.78
CA ILE A 67 -2.27 -1.88 0.90
C ILE A 67 -2.79 -1.08 -0.29
N LEU A 68 -2.14 0.04 -0.59
CA LEU A 68 -2.33 0.79 -1.83
C LEU A 68 -1.01 0.82 -2.60
N ALA A 69 -1.07 0.57 -3.89
CA ALA A 69 0.06 0.64 -4.80
C ALA A 69 -0.35 1.23 -6.14
N LEU A 70 0.55 1.95 -6.78
CA LEU A 70 0.31 2.67 -8.03
C LEU A 70 1.37 2.29 -9.08
N LYS A 71 0.93 2.09 -10.32
CA LYS A 71 1.83 1.97 -11.47
C LYS A 71 2.41 3.32 -11.85
N ASN A 72 3.73 3.38 -11.96
CA ASN A 72 4.46 4.57 -12.36
C ASN A 72 5.35 4.26 -13.57
N ALA A 73 5.60 5.27 -14.41
CA ALA A 73 6.55 5.16 -15.52
C ALA A 73 7.96 4.92 -14.98
N ASN A 74 8.73 4.07 -15.66
CA ASN A 74 10.15 3.93 -15.39
C ASN A 74 10.90 5.12 -15.97
N ILE A 75 11.81 5.71 -15.20
CA ILE A 75 12.56 6.91 -15.65
C ILE A 75 13.53 6.65 -16.81
N PHE A 76 13.95 5.39 -17.01
CA PHE A 76 14.89 5.01 -18.06
C PHE A 76 14.19 4.42 -19.27
N TYR A 77 12.98 3.90 -19.12
CA TYR A 77 12.23 3.19 -20.15
C TYR A 77 10.79 3.69 -20.17
N PRO A 78 10.42 4.62 -21.05
CA PRO A 78 9.12 5.28 -21.03
C PRO A 78 7.94 4.34 -21.33
N ASP A 79 8.22 3.22 -21.99
CA ASP A 79 7.25 2.16 -22.30
C ASP A 79 7.14 1.07 -21.22
N LYS A 80 7.91 1.21 -20.13
CA LYS A 80 7.89 0.29 -18.98
C LYS A 80 7.28 0.96 -17.77
N THR A 81 6.56 0.16 -16.98
CA THR A 81 6.01 0.60 -15.71
C THR A 81 6.56 -0.21 -14.55
N VAL A 82 6.56 0.40 -13.38
CA VAL A 82 6.86 -0.23 -12.09
C VAL A 82 5.67 -0.05 -11.17
N LEU A 83 5.43 -0.99 -10.27
CA LEU A 83 4.39 -0.88 -9.25
C LEU A 83 5.04 -0.48 -7.94
N ASN A 84 4.73 0.71 -7.45
CA ASN A 84 5.22 1.21 -6.18
C ASN A 84 4.12 1.14 -5.12
N GLU A 85 4.40 0.50 -4.01
CA GLU A 85 3.55 0.59 -2.83
C GLU A 85 3.56 2.04 -2.32
N LEU A 86 2.38 2.57 -2.02
CA LEU A 86 2.17 3.91 -1.49
C LEU A 86 1.99 3.89 0.02
N LEU A 87 1.28 2.89 0.52
CA LEU A 87 1.11 2.64 1.95
C LEU A 87 0.74 1.19 2.24
N ILE A 88 1.22 0.71 3.38
CA ILE A 88 0.77 -0.52 4.04
C ILE A 88 0.41 -0.12 5.46
N TYR A 89 -0.83 -0.37 5.84
CA TYR A 89 -1.30 -0.08 7.19
C TYR A 89 -2.15 -1.22 7.75
N VAL A 90 -1.96 -1.49 9.02
CA VAL A 90 -2.82 -2.39 9.80
C VAL A 90 -3.12 -1.71 11.12
N GLU A 91 -4.38 -1.71 11.52
CA GLU A 91 -4.81 -1.18 12.81
C GLU A 91 -4.01 -1.80 13.97
N PRO A 92 -3.59 -1.00 14.97
CA PRO A 92 -2.66 -1.43 16.01
C PRO A 92 -3.05 -2.75 16.70
N GLU A 93 -4.33 -2.94 17.01
CA GLU A 93 -4.86 -4.14 17.65
C GLU A 93 -4.81 -5.39 16.76
N HIS A 94 -4.62 -5.22 15.44
CA HIS A 94 -4.54 -6.31 14.48
C HIS A 94 -3.12 -6.58 13.95
N ARG A 95 -2.11 -5.81 14.34
CA ARG A 95 -0.71 -5.95 13.88
C ARG A 95 -0.07 -7.28 14.26
N LYS A 96 -0.52 -7.90 15.36
CA LYS A 96 -0.03 -9.22 15.82
C LYS A 96 -0.78 -10.40 15.18
N THR A 97 -1.72 -10.13 14.29
CA THR A 97 -2.46 -11.16 13.55
C THR A 97 -1.76 -11.49 12.22
N SER A 98 -2.33 -12.42 11.46
CA SER A 98 -1.86 -12.74 10.10
C SER A 98 -2.26 -11.72 9.04
N ALA A 99 -2.95 -10.61 9.38
CA ALA A 99 -3.50 -9.65 8.43
C ALA A 99 -2.45 -9.13 7.46
N CYS A 100 -1.34 -8.60 7.99
CA CYS A 100 -0.28 -8.02 7.17
C CYS A 100 0.34 -9.05 6.22
N TYR A 101 0.69 -10.24 6.72
CA TYR A 101 1.26 -11.32 5.90
C TYR A 101 0.30 -11.77 4.78
N ARG A 102 -0.99 -11.87 5.07
CA ARG A 102 -1.99 -12.28 4.08
C ARG A 102 -2.20 -11.21 3.02
N MET A 103 -2.20 -9.93 3.40
CA MET A 103 -2.26 -8.81 2.45
C MET A 103 -1.00 -8.76 1.57
N LEU A 104 0.19 -8.90 2.15
CA LEU A 104 1.46 -8.93 1.40
C LEU A 104 1.51 -10.13 0.45
N SER A 105 1.05 -11.31 0.88
CA SER A 105 0.98 -12.49 0.02
C SER A 105 0.04 -12.28 -1.17
N MET A 106 -1.10 -11.63 -0.95
CA MET A 106 -2.03 -11.29 -2.02
C MET A 106 -1.44 -10.24 -2.97
N TYR A 107 -0.82 -9.20 -2.42
CA TYR A 107 -0.13 -8.17 -3.19
C TYR A 107 0.94 -8.79 -4.11
N GLN A 108 1.80 -9.64 -3.54
CA GLN A 108 2.84 -10.34 -4.30
C GLN A 108 2.24 -11.19 -5.43
N LYS A 109 1.20 -11.98 -5.14
CA LYS A 109 0.52 -12.81 -6.14
C LYS A 109 -0.05 -12.00 -7.30
N LEU A 110 -0.68 -10.85 -7.01
CA LEU A 110 -1.24 -9.96 -8.04
C LEU A 110 -0.12 -9.28 -8.83
N ALA A 111 0.91 -8.79 -8.17
CA ALA A 111 2.06 -8.15 -8.81
C ALA A 111 2.86 -9.14 -9.68
N ASP A 112 3.11 -10.36 -9.22
CA ASP A 112 3.75 -11.42 -10.02
C ASP A 112 2.97 -11.73 -11.29
N LYS A 113 1.64 -11.74 -11.23
CA LYS A 113 0.79 -11.89 -12.41
C LYS A 113 0.97 -10.73 -13.37
N MET A 114 1.05 -9.49 -12.87
CA MET A 114 1.30 -8.30 -13.71
C MET A 114 2.69 -8.35 -14.36
N VAL A 115 3.72 -8.83 -13.66
CA VAL A 115 5.05 -9.08 -14.24
C VAL A 115 4.98 -10.13 -15.34
N SER A 116 4.27 -11.23 -15.11
CA SER A 116 4.11 -12.32 -16.09
C SER A 116 3.36 -11.88 -17.34
N ASN A 117 2.50 -10.87 -17.25
CA ASN A 117 1.73 -10.31 -18.35
C ASN A 117 2.44 -9.10 -19.02
N ASP A 118 3.68 -8.78 -18.65
CA ASP A 118 4.43 -7.61 -19.11
C ASP A 118 3.75 -6.25 -18.80
N GLU A 119 2.86 -6.21 -17.82
CA GLU A 119 2.18 -4.98 -17.38
C GLU A 119 3.11 -4.10 -16.54
N ILE A 120 3.99 -4.72 -15.76
CA ILE A 120 5.01 -4.06 -14.94
C ILE A 120 6.33 -4.82 -15.03
N THR A 121 7.43 -4.16 -14.77
CA THR A 121 8.77 -4.80 -14.73
C THR A 121 9.16 -5.27 -13.34
N THR A 122 8.80 -4.49 -12.33
CA THR A 122 9.11 -4.76 -10.91
C THR A 122 8.03 -4.16 -10.02
N TYR A 123 8.03 -4.57 -8.77
CA TYR A 123 7.19 -3.99 -7.72
C TYR A 123 7.97 -3.84 -6.42
N THR A 124 7.57 -2.87 -5.61
CA THR A 124 8.26 -2.50 -4.37
C THR A 124 7.33 -2.55 -3.17
N VAL A 125 7.92 -2.68 -2.00
CA VAL A 125 7.29 -2.48 -0.70
C VAL A 125 8.20 -1.62 0.16
N THR A 126 7.62 -0.76 0.98
CA THR A 126 8.35 0.06 1.94
C THR A 126 8.22 -0.54 3.34
N LYS A 127 9.35 -0.72 4.02
CA LYS A 127 9.37 -1.18 5.40
C LYS A 127 9.33 0.03 6.33
N THR A 128 8.24 0.17 7.06
CA THR A 128 8.05 1.17 8.11
C THR A 128 8.21 0.52 9.49
N GLU A 129 8.36 1.32 10.56
CA GLU A 129 8.60 0.82 11.92
C GLU A 129 7.54 -0.18 12.40
N HIS A 130 6.26 0.07 12.10
CA HIS A 130 5.19 -0.86 12.47
C HIS A 130 5.20 -2.19 11.67
N LEU A 131 6.09 -2.33 10.70
CA LEU A 131 6.34 -3.56 9.93
C LEU A 131 7.66 -4.23 10.30
N ASP A 132 8.31 -3.83 11.40
CA ASP A 132 9.63 -4.34 11.80
C ASP A 132 9.68 -5.86 11.99
N GLN A 133 8.56 -6.47 12.44
CA GLN A 133 8.45 -7.91 12.58
C GLN A 133 8.39 -8.65 11.24
N ILE A 134 8.13 -7.96 10.13
CA ILE A 134 8.06 -8.57 8.80
C ILE A 134 9.47 -8.75 8.25
N LYS A 135 9.82 -10.00 7.95
CA LYS A 135 11.10 -10.36 7.31
C LYS A 135 10.89 -10.44 5.81
N PHE A 136 11.01 -9.31 5.12
CA PHE A 136 10.78 -9.20 3.68
C PHE A 136 11.67 -10.14 2.86
N GLU A 137 12.90 -10.40 3.32
CA GLU A 137 13.82 -11.34 2.67
C GLU A 137 13.25 -12.77 2.61
N LYS A 138 12.48 -13.17 3.63
CA LYS A 138 11.79 -14.47 3.64
C LYS A 138 10.62 -14.55 2.66
N LEU A 139 10.12 -13.41 2.22
CA LEU A 139 9.09 -13.30 1.19
C LEU A 139 9.69 -13.15 -0.22
N GLY A 140 11.02 -13.20 -0.36
CA GLY A 140 11.71 -13.10 -1.64
C GLY A 140 12.08 -11.68 -2.07
N TYR A 141 11.83 -10.67 -1.22
CA TYR A 141 12.27 -9.30 -1.48
C TYR A 141 13.75 -9.14 -1.15
N ARG A 142 14.41 -8.24 -1.87
CA ARG A 142 15.75 -7.76 -1.54
C ARG A 142 15.72 -6.26 -1.30
N LYS A 143 16.49 -5.78 -0.34
CA LYS A 143 16.67 -4.34 -0.13
C LYS A 143 17.41 -3.74 -1.33
N SER A 144 16.82 -2.72 -1.95
CA SER A 144 17.41 -2.04 -3.11
C SER A 144 17.97 -0.66 -2.77
N GLU A 145 17.32 0.05 -1.86
CA GLU A 145 17.68 1.43 -1.51
C GLU A 145 17.25 1.78 -0.08
N GLU A 146 17.74 2.90 0.41
CA GLU A 146 17.28 3.56 1.64
C GLU A 146 16.84 4.98 1.32
N VAL A 147 15.73 5.42 1.91
CA VAL A 147 15.21 6.77 1.76
C VAL A 147 15.56 7.59 2.99
N TRP A 148 16.16 8.76 2.78
CA TRP A 148 16.48 9.72 3.81
C TRP A 148 15.62 10.96 3.61
N VAL A 149 14.97 11.44 4.67
CA VAL A 149 14.05 12.58 4.61
C VAL A 149 14.67 13.78 5.31
N ALA A 150 14.55 14.96 4.70
CA ALA A 150 14.93 16.25 5.27
C ALA A 150 13.88 17.31 4.91
N GLY A 151 13.90 18.42 5.61
CA GLY A 151 13.03 19.59 5.34
C GLY A 151 11.72 19.61 6.12
N ALA A 152 11.53 18.66 7.00
CA ALA A 152 10.40 18.67 7.93
C ALA A 152 10.80 19.25 9.30
#